data_811723e4cb01b9701a0d24315ed95a42
#
_entry.id   811723e4cb01b9701a0d24315ed95a42
#
_cell.length_a   1.000
_cell.length_b   1.000
_cell.length_c   1.000
_cell.angle_alpha   90.00
_cell.angle_beta   90.00
_cell.angle_gamma   90.00
#
_symmetry.space_group_name_H-M   'P 1'
#
loop_
_entity.id
_entity.type
_entity.pdbx_description
1 polymer ?
#
loop_
_entity_poly.entity_id
_entity_poly.type
_entity_poly.pdbx_seq_one_letter_code
_entity_poly.pdbx_strand_id
1 'polypeptide(L)'
;MPRAFEPQFMKVGVLTAALQELTPREVRDPDPDQAIEDWLEFARDLGADYIQLSAALHPSEADVPAEAMLDPVANTLDLRQPFDAKRAKRVQAAMKQTGVGLADVGYFDNMLHPDPKIRRKKHDFMLRAFDAAVLLGADAVCGFVGRNNDLEMDANLTDFEQGFIPLLKAAKERGLSYRVEQCPMPGWHTGDAFYNNIGYAPGPWIALHRICERHGVGDQFRIHYDPSHAILMGQDTRSLFQYMKDEGYDFLVGGFHVKGQVIDAKGVSGWGYGGQTVERGDWKDGKPSPNPADQVNAWKKQTVLCTHELPGTARHDPLAYLQNRSVDWLDHQLAARELLKLDVANTHLVVEHEYPPARIQDKAKLKPILQGSIAFTRKIDEAAACMYALQQQVLADQGIPVQGVGREAYRS
;
A
#
# COMPACT_ATOMS: atom_id res chain seq x y z
N MET A 1 -9.97 29.81 29.85
CA MET A 1 -10.16 29.67 28.40
C MET A 1 -9.94 28.22 28.06
N PRO A 2 -10.83 27.56 27.31
CA PRO A 2 -10.55 26.21 26.81
C PRO A 2 -9.24 26.26 26.04
N ARG A 3 -8.41 25.23 26.17
CA ARG A 3 -7.20 25.13 25.34
C ARG A 3 -7.64 24.93 23.89
N ALA A 4 -7.12 25.75 22.98
CA ALA A 4 -7.34 25.52 21.57
C ALA A 4 -6.79 24.12 21.19
N PHE A 5 -7.54 23.39 20.40
CA PHE A 5 -7.05 22.13 19.85
C PHE A 5 -5.93 22.43 18.85
N GLU A 6 -4.78 21.81 19.06
CA GLU A 6 -3.63 21.97 18.15
C GLU A 6 -3.75 20.97 16.99
N PRO A 7 -3.57 21.41 15.75
CA PRO A 7 -3.51 20.51 14.61
C PRO A 7 -2.37 19.50 14.76
N GLN A 8 -2.65 18.24 14.44
CA GLN A 8 -1.64 17.19 14.38
C GLN A 8 -1.48 16.74 12.93
N PHE A 9 -0.24 16.53 12.51
CA PHE A 9 0.09 16.21 11.13
C PHE A 9 0.60 14.78 11.00
N MET A 10 0.21 14.14 9.90
CA MET A 10 0.76 12.85 9.51
C MET A 10 2.11 13.05 8.83
N LYS A 11 2.89 12.00 8.78
CA LYS A 11 4.18 12.00 8.11
C LYS A 11 4.02 11.59 6.66
N VAL A 12 4.71 12.25 5.75
CA VAL A 12 4.59 11.98 4.31
C VAL A 12 5.82 11.23 3.83
N GLY A 13 5.59 10.08 3.21
CA GLY A 13 6.62 9.22 2.66
C GLY A 13 6.42 8.90 1.17
N VAL A 14 7.28 8.07 0.65
CA VAL A 14 7.23 7.55 -0.72
C VAL A 14 7.55 6.07 -0.75
N LEU A 15 6.78 5.32 -1.56
CA LEU A 15 7.06 3.91 -1.84
C LEU A 15 8.25 3.81 -2.81
N THR A 16 9.24 2.99 -2.48
CA THR A 16 10.45 2.85 -3.31
C THR A 16 10.21 2.12 -4.63
N ALA A 17 9.05 1.50 -4.80
CA ALA A 17 8.58 0.95 -6.08
C ALA A 17 8.26 2.01 -7.15
N ALA A 18 8.23 3.29 -6.81
CA ALA A 18 8.01 4.38 -7.77
C ALA A 18 9.07 4.44 -8.88
N LEU A 19 10.26 3.95 -8.62
CA LEU A 19 11.30 3.68 -9.63
C LEU A 19 11.80 2.26 -9.47
N GLN A 20 11.66 1.45 -10.51
CA GLN A 20 12.08 0.06 -10.45
C GLN A 20 13.59 -0.11 -10.33
N GLU A 21 14.36 0.82 -10.86
CA GLU A 21 15.82 0.79 -10.81
C GLU A 21 16.37 2.21 -10.61
N LEU A 22 16.29 2.72 -9.39
CA LEU A 22 16.97 3.96 -9.03
C LEU A 22 18.49 3.78 -9.08
N THR A 23 18.97 2.64 -8.59
CA THR A 23 20.36 2.24 -8.59
C THR A 23 20.60 1.28 -9.76
N PRO A 24 21.58 1.54 -10.64
CA PRO A 24 21.91 0.65 -11.76
C PRO A 24 22.23 -0.77 -11.27
N ARG A 25 21.85 -1.79 -12.06
CA ARG A 25 22.03 -3.21 -11.70
C ARG A 25 23.49 -3.58 -11.42
N GLU A 26 24.40 -3.05 -12.21
CA GLU A 26 25.83 -3.25 -12.05
C GLU A 26 26.37 -2.74 -10.70
N VAL A 27 25.67 -1.82 -10.05
CA VAL A 27 25.99 -1.33 -8.70
C VAL A 27 25.25 -2.13 -7.66
N ARG A 28 23.94 -2.35 -7.87
CA ARG A 28 23.05 -3.02 -6.91
C ARG A 28 23.38 -4.49 -6.72
N ASP A 29 23.71 -5.22 -7.80
CA ASP A 29 23.89 -6.67 -7.71
C ASP A 29 25.09 -7.08 -6.84
N PRO A 30 26.25 -6.40 -6.90
CA PRO A 30 27.35 -6.64 -5.97
C PRO A 30 27.14 -6.00 -4.58
N ASP A 31 26.37 -4.90 -4.48
CA ASP A 31 26.12 -4.18 -3.22
C ASP A 31 24.63 -3.78 -3.10
N PRO A 32 23.76 -4.72 -2.69
CA PRO A 32 22.32 -4.47 -2.66
C PRO A 32 21.89 -3.38 -1.68
N ASP A 33 22.67 -3.09 -0.65
CA ASP A 33 22.33 -2.06 0.34
C ASP A 33 22.52 -0.64 -0.24
N GLN A 34 23.31 -0.47 -1.30
CA GLN A 34 23.44 0.78 -2.00
C GLN A 34 22.10 1.26 -2.58
N ALA A 35 21.24 0.34 -3.02
CA ALA A 35 19.90 0.71 -3.51
C ALA A 35 19.04 1.38 -2.41
N ILE A 36 19.18 0.93 -1.17
CA ILE A 36 18.46 1.54 -0.04
C ILE A 36 19.05 2.92 0.29
N GLU A 37 20.37 3.05 0.28
CA GLU A 37 21.05 4.33 0.52
C GLU A 37 20.67 5.37 -0.53
N ASP A 38 20.69 4.98 -1.81
CA ASP A 38 20.29 5.87 -2.94
C ASP A 38 18.82 6.32 -2.80
N TRP A 39 17.92 5.43 -2.35
CA TRP A 39 16.54 5.80 -2.10
C TRP A 39 16.37 6.73 -0.92
N LEU A 40 17.13 6.56 0.17
CA LEU A 40 17.10 7.47 1.32
C LEU A 40 17.58 8.87 0.92
N GLU A 41 18.65 8.97 0.13
CA GLU A 41 19.11 10.25 -0.41
C GLU A 41 18.10 10.88 -1.36
N PHE A 42 17.50 10.09 -2.24
CA PHE A 42 16.50 10.57 -3.17
C PHE A 42 15.24 11.03 -2.44
N ALA A 43 14.75 10.30 -1.43
CA ALA A 43 13.60 10.68 -0.61
C ALA A 43 13.85 11.99 0.17
N ARG A 44 15.06 12.17 0.73
CA ARG A 44 15.47 13.46 1.31
C ARG A 44 15.34 14.61 0.29
N ASP A 45 15.85 14.37 -0.92
CA ASP A 45 15.81 15.36 -2.01
C ASP A 45 14.39 15.65 -2.51
N LEU A 46 13.46 14.69 -2.34
CA LEU A 46 12.04 14.86 -2.61
C LEU A 46 11.32 15.63 -1.51
N GLY A 47 11.93 15.77 -0.32
CA GLY A 47 11.31 16.34 0.87
C GLY A 47 10.39 15.35 1.61
N ALA A 48 10.58 14.04 1.43
CA ALA A 48 9.86 13.02 2.17
C ALA A 48 10.43 12.84 3.59
N ASP A 49 9.57 12.49 4.56
CA ASP A 49 9.99 12.16 5.93
C ASP A 49 10.41 10.69 6.04
N TYR A 50 9.83 9.83 5.17
CA TYR A 50 9.94 8.38 5.24
C TYR A 50 9.98 7.75 3.86
N ILE A 51 10.51 6.52 3.81
CA ILE A 51 10.28 5.60 2.69
C ILE A 51 9.46 4.41 3.17
N GLN A 52 8.62 3.85 2.31
CA GLN A 52 8.14 2.49 2.41
C GLN A 52 9.07 1.66 1.53
N LEU A 53 9.78 0.73 2.17
CA LEU A 53 10.86 -0.01 1.51
C LEU A 53 10.32 -1.26 0.84
N SER A 54 10.26 -1.25 -0.49
CA SER A 54 9.75 -2.39 -1.25
C SER A 54 10.72 -3.55 -1.28
N ALA A 55 10.16 -4.76 -1.14
CA ALA A 55 10.84 -6.03 -1.31
C ALA A 55 10.02 -6.93 -2.22
N ALA A 56 10.69 -7.76 -3.02
CA ALA A 56 10.04 -8.75 -3.87
C ALA A 56 10.90 -10.01 -3.98
N LEU A 57 10.27 -11.16 -4.24
CA LEU A 57 10.99 -12.36 -4.61
C LEU A 57 11.81 -12.09 -5.87
N HIS A 58 13.11 -12.38 -5.80
CA HIS A 58 13.97 -12.24 -6.97
C HIS A 58 13.60 -13.32 -8.01
N PRO A 59 13.65 -13.02 -9.33
CA PRO A 59 13.33 -13.99 -10.37
C PRO A 59 14.11 -15.31 -10.27
N SER A 60 15.33 -15.28 -9.73
CA SER A 60 16.12 -16.50 -9.49
C SER A 60 15.57 -17.39 -8.36
N GLU A 61 14.73 -16.87 -7.49
CA GLU A 61 14.07 -17.61 -6.39
C GLU A 61 12.63 -18.01 -6.77
N ALA A 62 12.03 -17.31 -7.73
CA ALA A 62 10.69 -17.57 -8.20
C ALA A 62 10.70 -18.68 -9.25
N ASP A 63 9.77 -19.63 -9.15
CA ASP A 63 9.57 -20.66 -10.20
C ASP A 63 8.67 -20.13 -11.34
N VAL A 64 8.56 -18.83 -11.48
CA VAL A 64 7.81 -18.15 -12.53
C VAL A 64 8.77 -17.35 -13.40
N PRO A 65 8.56 -17.34 -14.72
CA PRO A 65 9.33 -16.50 -15.61
C PRO A 65 9.27 -15.04 -15.16
N ALA A 66 10.37 -14.30 -15.32
CA ALA A 66 10.42 -12.88 -14.97
C ALA A 66 9.31 -12.06 -15.66
N GLU A 67 8.90 -12.48 -16.86
CA GLU A 67 7.83 -11.89 -17.65
C GLU A 67 6.43 -12.13 -17.05
N ALA A 68 6.28 -13.16 -16.22
CA ALA A 68 5.04 -13.50 -15.52
C ALA A 68 5.03 -13.00 -14.07
N MET A 69 6.09 -12.37 -13.63
CA MET A 69 6.10 -11.60 -12.38
C MET A 69 5.33 -10.30 -12.61
N LEU A 70 4.18 -10.21 -11.99
CA LEU A 70 3.12 -9.29 -12.36
C LEU A 70 3.24 -7.90 -11.81
N ASP A 71 3.90 -7.78 -10.70
CA ASP A 71 4.25 -6.49 -10.15
C ASP A 71 5.77 -6.38 -10.20
N PRO A 72 6.28 -5.57 -11.13
CA PRO A 72 7.67 -5.20 -11.09
C PRO A 72 7.91 -4.20 -9.95
N VAL A 73 7.42 -4.51 -8.76
CA VAL A 73 7.75 -3.78 -7.55
C VAL A 73 9.27 -3.78 -7.47
N ALA A 74 9.85 -2.59 -7.50
CA ALA A 74 11.28 -2.46 -7.44
C ALA A 74 11.77 -3.18 -6.19
N ASN A 75 12.62 -4.18 -6.39
CA ASN A 75 13.22 -4.92 -5.30
C ASN A 75 14.36 -4.07 -4.70
N THR A 76 13.98 -3.07 -3.92
CA THR A 76 14.95 -2.19 -3.27
C THR A 76 15.60 -2.88 -2.08
N LEU A 77 14.81 -3.67 -1.33
CA LEU A 77 15.32 -4.51 -0.24
C LEU A 77 15.60 -5.92 -0.76
N ASP A 78 16.85 -6.20 -1.12
CA ASP A 78 17.25 -7.53 -1.58
C ASP A 78 17.47 -8.47 -0.39
N LEU A 79 16.64 -9.52 -0.31
CA LEU A 79 16.66 -10.55 0.74
C LEU A 79 17.18 -11.91 0.24
N ARG A 80 17.84 -12.00 -0.93
CA ARG A 80 18.51 -13.23 -1.39
C ARG A 80 19.59 -13.67 -0.42
N GLN A 81 20.30 -12.71 0.15
CA GLN A 81 21.23 -12.92 1.26
C GLN A 81 20.57 -12.49 2.57
N PRO A 82 20.90 -13.11 3.69
CA PRO A 82 20.37 -12.72 5.00
C PRO A 82 20.59 -11.23 5.26
N PHE A 83 19.54 -10.55 5.71
CA PHE A 83 19.64 -9.18 6.17
C PHE A 83 20.07 -9.21 7.64
N ASP A 84 21.37 -9.03 7.87
CA ASP A 84 21.98 -9.15 9.18
C ASP A 84 22.15 -7.79 9.91
N ALA A 85 22.63 -7.84 11.14
CA ALA A 85 22.86 -6.64 11.94
C ALA A 85 23.90 -5.68 11.32
N LYS A 86 24.83 -6.18 10.49
CA LYS A 86 25.81 -5.33 9.81
C LYS A 86 25.16 -4.51 8.72
N ARG A 87 24.31 -5.15 7.88
CA ARG A 87 23.52 -4.48 6.86
C ARG A 87 22.57 -3.47 7.49
N ALA A 88 21.83 -3.88 8.54
CA ALA A 88 20.91 -3.01 9.27
C ALA A 88 21.61 -1.76 9.82
N LYS A 89 22.79 -1.91 10.44
CA LYS A 89 23.57 -0.79 10.96
C LYS A 89 23.99 0.21 9.87
N ARG A 90 24.33 -0.29 8.68
CA ARG A 90 24.67 0.54 7.51
C ARG A 90 23.44 1.37 7.08
N VAL A 91 22.30 0.73 6.89
CA VAL A 91 21.06 1.41 6.49
C VAL A 91 20.59 2.39 7.56
N GLN A 92 20.64 2.03 8.84
CA GLN A 92 20.30 2.93 9.93
C GLN A 92 21.23 4.17 9.99
N ALA A 93 22.50 4.01 9.65
CA ALA A 93 23.43 5.14 9.55
C ALA A 93 23.03 6.08 8.40
N ALA A 94 22.63 5.54 7.24
CA ALA A 94 22.12 6.32 6.11
C ALA A 94 20.80 7.03 6.45
N MET A 95 19.87 6.36 7.14
CA MET A 95 18.63 6.99 7.64
C MET A 95 18.96 8.18 8.56
N LYS A 96 19.90 8.01 9.47
CA LYS A 96 20.32 9.09 10.37
C LYS A 96 21.00 10.25 9.62
N GLN A 97 21.80 9.94 8.61
CA GLN A 97 22.49 10.95 7.79
C GLN A 97 21.53 11.76 6.91
N THR A 98 20.53 11.10 6.35
CA THR A 98 19.55 11.74 5.47
C THR A 98 18.42 12.42 6.24
N GLY A 99 18.16 11.99 7.49
CA GLY A 99 16.99 12.40 8.27
C GLY A 99 15.69 11.74 7.78
N VAL A 100 15.76 10.77 6.86
CA VAL A 100 14.62 10.03 6.33
C VAL A 100 14.45 8.74 7.12
N GLY A 101 13.23 8.50 7.61
CA GLY A 101 12.88 7.30 8.35
C GLY A 101 12.34 6.17 7.46
N LEU A 102 11.90 5.09 8.10
CA LEU A 102 11.22 3.97 7.49
C LEU A 102 9.76 3.94 7.95
N ALA A 103 8.81 3.92 7.02
CA ALA A 103 7.39 3.75 7.33
C ALA A 103 7.08 2.29 7.66
N ASP A 104 7.41 1.41 6.75
CA ASP A 104 7.34 -0.04 6.87
C ASP A 104 8.10 -0.72 5.70
N VAL A 105 8.12 -2.06 5.70
CA VAL A 105 8.62 -2.87 4.59
C VAL A 105 7.42 -3.36 3.78
N GLY A 106 7.39 -3.09 2.47
CA GLY A 106 6.35 -3.53 1.56
C GLY A 106 6.72 -4.81 0.84
N TYR A 107 5.93 -5.87 1.02
CA TYR A 107 6.00 -7.10 0.22
C TYR A 107 4.61 -7.46 -0.29
N PHE A 108 4.34 -7.07 -1.52
CA PHE A 108 3.02 -7.15 -2.15
C PHE A 108 2.92 -8.41 -3.00
N ASP A 109 2.47 -9.52 -2.40
CA ASP A 109 2.34 -10.79 -3.12
C ASP A 109 1.17 -11.62 -2.56
N ASN A 110 0.74 -12.64 -3.30
CA ASN A 110 -0.34 -13.54 -2.91
C ASN A 110 0.15 -14.59 -1.90
N MET A 111 -0.20 -14.41 -0.62
CA MET A 111 0.15 -15.35 0.47
C MET A 111 -0.72 -16.61 0.48
N LEU A 112 -1.84 -16.61 -0.26
CA LEU A 112 -2.75 -17.76 -0.40
C LEU A 112 -2.61 -18.43 -1.77
N HIS A 113 -1.43 -18.37 -2.38
CA HIS A 113 -1.20 -18.99 -3.69
C HIS A 113 -1.62 -20.47 -3.70
N PRO A 114 -2.38 -20.95 -4.72
CA PRO A 114 -2.89 -22.32 -4.77
C PRO A 114 -1.79 -23.38 -4.77
N ASP A 115 -0.67 -23.15 -5.47
CA ASP A 115 0.47 -24.06 -5.44
C ASP A 115 1.19 -23.99 -4.07
N PRO A 116 1.23 -25.13 -3.33
CA PRO A 116 1.81 -25.14 -1.99
C PRO A 116 3.33 -24.90 -1.97
N LYS A 117 4.05 -25.20 -3.05
CA LYS A 117 5.50 -24.96 -3.14
C LYS A 117 5.77 -23.48 -3.32
N ILE A 118 5.02 -22.82 -4.21
CA ILE A 118 5.11 -21.37 -4.43
C ILE A 118 4.68 -20.63 -3.18
N ARG A 119 3.56 -21.03 -2.56
CA ARG A 119 3.08 -20.47 -1.29
C ARG A 119 4.17 -20.52 -0.22
N ARG A 120 4.83 -21.65 -0.05
CA ARG A 120 5.92 -21.81 0.93
C ARG A 120 7.06 -20.83 0.67
N LYS A 121 7.51 -20.69 -0.58
CA LYS A 121 8.55 -19.70 -0.94
C LYS A 121 8.15 -18.29 -0.56
N LYS A 122 6.90 -17.90 -0.82
CA LYS A 122 6.37 -16.59 -0.45
C LYS A 122 6.31 -16.38 1.05
N HIS A 123 5.89 -17.40 1.80
CA HIS A 123 5.90 -17.36 3.27
C HIS A 123 7.33 -17.27 3.82
N ASP A 124 8.26 -18.06 3.32
CA ASP A 124 9.67 -18.01 3.73
C ASP A 124 10.29 -16.62 3.44
N PHE A 125 9.90 -16.00 2.31
CA PHE A 125 10.32 -14.64 2.00
C PHE A 125 9.68 -13.62 2.96
N MET A 126 8.39 -13.75 3.28
CA MET A 126 7.70 -12.89 4.25
C MET A 126 8.38 -12.94 5.62
N LEU A 127 8.80 -14.11 6.09
CA LEU A 127 9.53 -14.24 7.35
C LEU A 127 10.88 -13.49 7.30
N ARG A 128 11.59 -13.55 6.17
CA ARG A 128 12.82 -12.73 5.96
C ARG A 128 12.52 -11.23 5.97
N ALA A 129 11.37 -10.83 5.39
CA ALA A 129 10.95 -9.43 5.41
C ALA A 129 10.60 -8.96 6.83
N PHE A 130 9.97 -9.80 7.65
CA PHE A 130 9.74 -9.51 9.08
C PHE A 130 11.06 -9.33 9.83
N ASP A 131 12.04 -10.22 9.65
CA ASP A 131 13.34 -10.11 10.31
C ASP A 131 14.08 -8.82 9.90
N ALA A 132 14.02 -8.46 8.62
CA ALA A 132 14.60 -7.20 8.13
C ALA A 132 13.87 -5.97 8.71
N ALA A 133 12.54 -5.99 8.78
CA ALA A 133 11.73 -4.92 9.37
C ALA A 133 12.11 -4.67 10.83
N VAL A 134 12.25 -5.73 11.64
CA VAL A 134 12.71 -5.62 13.04
C VAL A 134 14.09 -5.00 13.12
N LEU A 135 15.03 -5.47 12.32
CA LEU A 135 16.42 -4.98 12.35
C LEU A 135 16.50 -3.51 11.90
N LEU A 136 15.59 -3.06 11.02
CA LEU A 136 15.50 -1.67 10.57
C LEU A 136 14.71 -0.78 11.53
N GLY A 137 14.02 -1.35 12.52
CA GLY A 137 13.21 -0.61 13.49
C GLY A 137 11.84 -0.21 12.97
N ALA A 138 11.32 -0.89 11.94
CA ALA A 138 9.93 -0.75 11.50
C ALA A 138 8.97 -1.44 12.48
N ASP A 139 7.73 -0.95 12.55
CA ASP A 139 6.66 -1.52 13.37
C ASP A 139 5.70 -2.41 12.58
N ALA A 140 5.85 -2.45 11.26
CA ALA A 140 4.96 -3.19 10.38
C ALA A 140 5.65 -3.70 9.11
N VAL A 141 5.00 -4.70 8.51
CA VAL A 141 5.16 -5.07 7.11
C VAL A 141 3.82 -4.87 6.39
N CYS A 142 3.85 -4.28 5.20
CA CYS A 142 2.68 -4.06 4.36
C CYS A 142 2.67 -5.08 3.22
N GLY A 143 1.48 -5.55 2.82
CA GLY A 143 1.35 -6.49 1.71
C GLY A 143 -0.08 -6.98 1.51
N PHE A 144 -0.26 -8.01 0.69
CA PHE A 144 -1.58 -8.61 0.43
C PHE A 144 -1.83 -9.86 1.27
N VAL A 145 -3.11 -10.16 1.47
CA VAL A 145 -3.52 -11.52 1.86
C VAL A 145 -3.44 -12.44 0.65
N GLY A 146 -3.94 -11.97 -0.47
CA GLY A 146 -4.10 -12.76 -1.67
C GLY A 146 -5.38 -13.59 -1.66
N ARG A 147 -5.44 -14.56 -2.57
CA ARG A 147 -6.55 -15.49 -2.73
C ARG A 147 -6.08 -16.80 -3.34
N ASN A 148 -6.65 -17.91 -2.92
CA ASN A 148 -6.61 -19.14 -3.67
C ASN A 148 -7.77 -19.13 -4.68
N ASN A 149 -7.46 -18.95 -5.96
CA ASN A 149 -8.46 -18.81 -7.02
C ASN A 149 -9.20 -20.12 -7.34
N ASP A 150 -8.71 -21.26 -6.86
CA ASP A 150 -9.37 -22.54 -7.02
C ASP A 150 -10.48 -22.76 -5.97
N LEU A 151 -10.63 -21.84 -5.01
CA LEU A 151 -11.55 -21.94 -3.89
C LEU A 151 -12.63 -20.86 -3.91
N GLU A 152 -13.83 -21.23 -3.47
CA GLU A 152 -14.89 -20.29 -3.13
C GLU A 152 -14.52 -19.42 -1.92
N MET A 153 -15.26 -18.34 -1.67
CA MET A 153 -14.92 -17.37 -0.64
C MET A 153 -14.86 -17.99 0.77
N ASP A 154 -15.84 -18.81 1.14
CA ASP A 154 -15.87 -19.45 2.47
C ASP A 154 -14.69 -20.41 2.67
N ALA A 155 -14.30 -21.13 1.62
CA ALA A 155 -13.12 -21.98 1.64
C ALA A 155 -11.83 -21.14 1.70
N ASN A 156 -11.79 -19.94 1.08
CA ASN A 156 -10.68 -19.01 1.21
C ASN A 156 -10.54 -18.45 2.63
N LEU A 157 -11.63 -18.23 3.37
CA LEU A 157 -11.56 -17.86 4.79
C LEU A 157 -10.92 -18.96 5.64
N THR A 158 -11.24 -20.23 5.34
CA THR A 158 -10.60 -21.38 5.98
C THR A 158 -9.12 -21.48 5.58
N ASP A 159 -8.78 -21.24 4.32
CA ASP A 159 -7.41 -21.23 3.82
C ASP A 159 -6.58 -20.10 4.43
N PHE A 160 -7.20 -18.92 4.64
CA PHE A 160 -6.60 -17.82 5.41
C PHE A 160 -6.28 -18.26 6.86
N GLU A 161 -7.23 -18.89 7.53
CA GLU A 161 -7.02 -19.37 8.90
C GLU A 161 -5.84 -20.35 9.00
N GLN A 162 -5.71 -21.23 8.02
CA GLN A 162 -4.64 -22.25 7.99
C GLN A 162 -3.29 -21.67 7.52
N GLY A 163 -3.29 -20.81 6.51
CA GLY A 163 -2.08 -20.34 5.86
C GLY A 163 -1.57 -18.99 6.37
N PHE A 164 -2.45 -18.06 6.68
CA PHE A 164 -2.04 -16.69 7.03
C PHE A 164 -1.89 -16.45 8.55
N ILE A 165 -2.68 -17.12 9.38
CA ILE A 165 -2.54 -17.00 10.85
C ILE A 165 -1.13 -17.37 11.35
N PRO A 166 -0.43 -18.39 10.81
CA PRO A 166 0.97 -18.62 11.16
C PRO A 166 1.89 -17.43 10.89
N LEU A 167 1.67 -16.68 9.81
CA LEU A 167 2.44 -15.46 9.51
C LEU A 167 2.16 -14.36 10.53
N LEU A 168 0.90 -14.15 10.92
CA LEU A 168 0.55 -13.18 11.96
C LEU A 168 1.10 -13.55 13.34
N LYS A 169 1.17 -14.83 13.67
CA LYS A 169 1.86 -15.30 14.89
C LYS A 169 3.36 -14.97 14.85
N ALA A 170 3.99 -15.22 13.71
CA ALA A 170 5.39 -14.86 13.50
C ALA A 170 5.64 -13.34 13.56
N ALA A 171 4.70 -12.52 13.06
CA ALA A 171 4.73 -11.06 13.21
C ALA A 171 4.60 -10.66 14.70
N LYS A 172 3.66 -11.28 15.43
CA LYS A 172 3.47 -11.04 16.87
C LYS A 172 4.72 -11.33 17.70
N GLU A 173 5.38 -12.46 17.44
CA GLU A 173 6.64 -12.86 18.12
C GLU A 173 7.75 -11.81 17.91
N ARG A 174 7.68 -11.05 16.82
CA ARG A 174 8.62 -9.99 16.45
C ARG A 174 8.16 -8.57 16.85
N GLY A 175 6.99 -8.45 17.46
CA GLY A 175 6.42 -7.15 17.83
C GLY A 175 5.94 -6.32 16.64
N LEU A 176 5.68 -6.98 15.49
CA LEU A 176 5.23 -6.33 14.25
C LEU A 176 3.73 -6.43 14.07
N SER A 177 3.17 -5.49 13.33
CA SER A 177 1.87 -5.62 12.68
C SER A 177 2.03 -5.98 11.20
N TYR A 178 0.99 -6.59 10.62
CA TYR A 178 0.86 -6.80 9.19
C TYR A 178 -0.25 -5.88 8.68
N ARG A 179 0.12 -4.96 7.79
CA ARG A 179 -0.81 -4.01 7.17
C ARG A 179 -1.26 -4.55 5.82
N VAL A 180 -2.49 -4.99 5.73
CA VAL A 180 -3.06 -5.51 4.47
C VAL A 180 -3.46 -4.34 3.59
N GLU A 181 -2.85 -4.22 2.42
CA GLU A 181 -3.35 -3.33 1.39
C GLU A 181 -4.57 -3.95 0.71
N GLN A 182 -5.62 -3.15 0.54
CA GLN A 182 -6.89 -3.63 0.02
C GLN A 182 -6.97 -3.68 -1.51
N CYS A 183 -5.83 -3.67 -2.21
CA CYS A 183 -5.84 -3.82 -3.66
C CYS A 183 -6.65 -5.07 -4.06
N PRO A 184 -7.71 -4.94 -4.87
CA PRO A 184 -8.53 -6.08 -5.28
C PRO A 184 -7.81 -7.02 -6.24
N MET A 185 -6.72 -6.57 -6.86
CA MET A 185 -5.89 -7.30 -7.82
C MET A 185 -6.70 -7.99 -8.94
N PRO A 186 -7.59 -7.29 -9.64
CA PRO A 186 -8.40 -7.91 -10.66
C PRO A 186 -7.56 -8.32 -11.88
N GLY A 187 -7.69 -9.57 -12.31
CA GLY A 187 -7.14 -10.05 -13.55
C GLY A 187 -5.62 -10.08 -13.68
N TRP A 188 -4.88 -9.83 -12.64
CA TRP A 188 -3.42 -9.73 -12.73
C TRP A 188 -2.75 -11.07 -13.08
N HIS A 189 -3.24 -12.18 -12.57
CA HIS A 189 -2.61 -13.47 -12.75
C HIS A 189 -3.34 -14.38 -13.74
N THR A 190 -4.65 -14.22 -13.88
CA THR A 190 -5.49 -15.20 -14.57
C THR A 190 -6.26 -14.59 -15.73
N GLY A 191 -6.24 -13.26 -15.89
CA GLY A 191 -7.15 -12.58 -16.81
C GLY A 191 -8.60 -12.61 -16.35
N ASP A 192 -8.86 -13.04 -15.12
CA ASP A 192 -10.20 -13.07 -14.53
C ASP A 192 -10.64 -11.67 -14.11
N ALA A 193 -11.95 -11.41 -14.21
CA ALA A 193 -12.56 -10.21 -13.65
C ALA A 193 -12.77 -10.33 -12.13
N PHE A 194 -12.35 -11.42 -11.51
CA PHE A 194 -12.48 -11.65 -10.07
C PHE A 194 -11.33 -11.04 -9.28
N TYR A 195 -11.63 -10.66 -8.05
CA TYR A 195 -10.62 -10.12 -7.14
C TYR A 195 -9.69 -11.23 -6.64
N ASN A 196 -8.39 -11.02 -6.80
CA ASN A 196 -7.33 -11.96 -6.39
C ASN A 196 -6.77 -11.67 -4.99
N ASN A 197 -7.44 -10.82 -4.22
CA ASN A 197 -7.14 -10.53 -2.82
C ASN A 197 -8.44 -10.53 -2.03
N ILE A 198 -8.56 -11.41 -1.04
CA ILE A 198 -9.78 -11.49 -0.22
C ILE A 198 -9.92 -10.30 0.75
N GLY A 199 -8.83 -9.58 1.02
CA GLY A 199 -8.82 -8.39 1.88
C GLY A 199 -9.17 -7.08 1.16
N TYR A 200 -10.11 -7.07 0.22
CA TYR A 200 -10.35 -5.94 -0.69
C TYR A 200 -11.36 -4.89 -0.20
N ALA A 201 -12.15 -5.17 0.83
CA ALA A 201 -13.23 -4.28 1.27
C ALA A 201 -13.54 -4.46 2.78
N PRO A 202 -14.23 -3.52 3.43
CA PRO A 202 -14.49 -3.54 4.87
C PRO A 202 -15.15 -4.80 5.41
N GLY A 203 -16.16 -5.35 4.74
CA GLY A 203 -16.79 -6.59 5.17
C GLY A 203 -15.81 -7.76 5.28
N PRO A 204 -15.03 -8.07 4.22
CA PRO A 204 -13.91 -8.99 4.28
C PRO A 204 -12.88 -8.66 5.37
N TRP A 205 -12.48 -7.39 5.57
CA TRP A 205 -11.52 -7.03 6.62
C TRP A 205 -12.00 -7.43 8.01
N ILE A 206 -13.27 -7.14 8.30
CA ILE A 206 -13.90 -7.51 9.57
C ILE A 206 -13.97 -9.03 9.74
N ALA A 207 -14.33 -9.77 8.68
CA ALA A 207 -14.36 -11.23 8.71
C ALA A 207 -12.98 -11.82 9.00
N LEU A 208 -11.94 -11.34 8.31
CA LEU A 208 -10.54 -11.75 8.52
C LEU A 208 -10.04 -11.39 9.91
N HIS A 209 -10.35 -10.17 10.38
CA HIS A 209 -9.95 -9.74 11.72
C HIS A 209 -10.60 -10.60 12.81
N ARG A 210 -11.88 -10.95 12.69
CA ARG A 210 -12.57 -11.86 13.63
C ARG A 210 -11.89 -13.23 13.69
N ILE A 211 -11.35 -13.73 12.56
CA ILE A 211 -10.51 -14.92 12.56
C ILE A 211 -9.23 -14.68 13.35
N CYS A 212 -8.55 -13.56 13.10
CA CYS A 212 -7.33 -13.18 13.82
C CYS A 212 -7.55 -13.07 15.34
N GLU A 213 -8.67 -12.49 15.78
CA GLU A 213 -9.04 -12.39 17.20
C GLU A 213 -9.16 -13.77 17.84
N ARG A 214 -9.84 -14.74 17.19
CA ARG A 214 -9.97 -16.11 17.71
C ARG A 214 -8.62 -16.79 17.93
N HIS A 215 -7.59 -16.39 17.19
CA HIS A 215 -6.23 -16.90 17.31
C HIS A 215 -5.29 -16.01 18.15
N GLY A 216 -5.82 -14.95 18.77
CA GLY A 216 -5.05 -14.04 19.62
C GLY A 216 -4.01 -13.20 18.86
N VAL A 217 -4.25 -12.94 17.58
CA VAL A 217 -3.39 -12.11 16.69
C VAL A 217 -4.16 -10.96 16.04
N GLY A 218 -5.29 -10.52 16.64
CA GLY A 218 -6.08 -9.40 16.14
C GLY A 218 -5.29 -8.10 16.09
N ASP A 219 -4.42 -7.85 17.06
CA ASP A 219 -3.58 -6.65 17.10
C ASP A 219 -2.54 -6.59 15.97
N GLN A 220 -2.19 -7.73 15.40
CA GLN A 220 -1.23 -7.81 14.30
C GLN A 220 -1.85 -7.55 12.93
N PHE A 221 -3.18 -7.68 12.81
CA PHE A 221 -3.89 -7.46 11.56
C PHE A 221 -4.35 -6.01 11.46
N ARG A 222 -3.84 -5.27 10.49
CA ARG A 222 -4.22 -3.89 10.18
C ARG A 222 -4.45 -3.73 8.69
N ILE A 223 -5.05 -2.62 8.31
CA ILE A 223 -5.31 -2.26 6.92
C ILE A 223 -4.39 -1.09 6.52
N HIS A 224 -3.76 -1.22 5.38
CA HIS A 224 -3.10 -0.13 4.67
C HIS A 224 -4.07 0.34 3.59
N TYR A 225 -4.71 1.48 3.81
CA TYR A 225 -5.80 1.94 2.95
C TYR A 225 -5.27 2.72 1.76
N ASP A 226 -5.63 2.28 0.55
CA ASP A 226 -5.39 2.99 -0.70
C ASP A 226 -6.72 3.45 -1.31
N PRO A 227 -7.02 4.75 -1.34
CA PRO A 227 -8.28 5.26 -1.89
C PRO A 227 -8.45 4.95 -3.37
N SER A 228 -7.36 4.78 -4.13
CA SER A 228 -7.43 4.47 -5.56
C SER A 228 -8.15 3.15 -5.82
N HIS A 229 -7.91 2.15 -5.00
CA HIS A 229 -8.56 0.85 -5.12
C HIS A 229 -10.04 0.90 -4.74
N ALA A 230 -10.40 1.67 -3.72
CA ALA A 230 -11.78 1.84 -3.29
C ALA A 230 -12.64 2.50 -4.39
N ILE A 231 -12.15 3.58 -4.98
CA ILE A 231 -12.87 4.29 -6.05
C ILE A 231 -13.02 3.46 -7.33
N LEU A 232 -12.04 2.60 -7.64
CA LEU A 232 -12.15 1.67 -8.76
C LEU A 232 -13.25 0.63 -8.57
N MET A 233 -13.56 0.30 -7.31
CA MET A 233 -14.67 -0.56 -6.92
C MET A 233 -16.00 0.22 -6.72
N GLY A 234 -16.02 1.52 -7.03
CA GLY A 234 -17.19 2.37 -6.82
C GLY A 234 -17.49 2.67 -5.36
N GLN A 235 -16.52 2.53 -4.46
CA GLN A 235 -16.67 2.81 -3.03
C GLN A 235 -16.30 4.26 -2.73
N ASP A 236 -17.11 4.89 -1.88
CA ASP A 236 -16.83 6.21 -1.32
C ASP A 236 -16.09 6.08 0.00
N THR A 237 -14.96 6.79 0.14
CA THR A 237 -14.08 6.69 1.32
C THR A 237 -14.78 7.05 2.62
N ARG A 238 -15.56 8.15 2.65
CA ARG A 238 -16.26 8.58 3.86
C ARG A 238 -17.30 7.56 4.31
N SER A 239 -18.10 7.06 3.37
CA SER A 239 -19.08 5.99 3.63
C SER A 239 -18.44 4.70 4.11
N LEU A 240 -17.28 4.36 3.55
CA LEU A 240 -16.49 3.19 3.95
C LEU A 240 -15.99 3.31 5.39
N PHE A 241 -15.40 4.46 5.77
CA PHE A 241 -14.93 4.69 7.13
C PHE A 241 -16.08 4.81 8.13
N GLN A 242 -17.22 5.38 7.70
CA GLN A 242 -18.42 5.40 8.54
C GLN A 242 -18.93 3.99 8.83
N TYR A 243 -18.98 3.12 7.81
CA TYR A 243 -19.35 1.71 7.99
C TYR A 243 -18.40 1.01 8.98
N MET A 244 -17.08 1.21 8.87
CA MET A 244 -16.13 0.64 9.82
C MET A 244 -16.36 1.13 11.26
N LYS A 245 -16.67 2.42 11.42
CA LYS A 245 -16.98 3.02 12.73
C LYS A 245 -18.27 2.45 13.31
N ASP A 246 -19.31 2.33 12.50
CA ASP A 246 -20.61 1.79 12.92
C ASP A 246 -20.52 0.32 13.33
N GLU A 247 -19.65 -0.44 12.68
CA GLU A 247 -19.35 -1.84 13.01
C GLU A 247 -18.34 -1.99 14.18
N GLY A 248 -17.74 -0.88 14.66
CA GLY A 248 -16.77 -0.88 15.76
C GLY A 248 -15.35 -1.30 15.37
N TYR A 249 -14.99 -1.22 14.08
CA TYR A 249 -13.69 -1.60 13.52
C TYR A 249 -12.88 -0.41 12.98
N ASP A 250 -13.19 0.80 13.43
CA ASP A 250 -12.54 2.06 13.08
C ASP A 250 -11.04 2.14 13.44
N PHE A 251 -10.55 1.17 14.22
CA PHE A 251 -9.15 1.02 14.62
C PHE A 251 -8.29 0.19 13.63
N LEU A 252 -8.91 -0.44 12.63
CA LEU A 252 -8.18 -1.36 11.74
C LEU A 252 -7.23 -0.66 10.79
N VAL A 253 -7.53 0.58 10.37
CA VAL A 253 -6.64 1.29 9.43
C VAL A 253 -5.40 1.76 10.17
N GLY A 254 -4.22 1.32 9.69
CA GLY A 254 -2.92 1.62 10.28
C GLY A 254 -1.95 2.38 9.38
N GLY A 255 -2.34 2.70 8.14
CA GLY A 255 -1.52 3.45 7.20
C GLY A 255 -2.28 3.75 5.91
N PHE A 256 -1.72 4.62 5.07
CA PHE A 256 -2.35 5.05 3.82
C PHE A 256 -1.35 5.09 2.67
N HIS A 257 -1.74 4.53 1.54
CA HIS A 257 -1.20 4.96 0.27
C HIS A 257 -1.90 6.21 -0.22
N VAL A 258 -1.18 7.06 -0.93
CA VAL A 258 -1.68 8.26 -1.58
C VAL A 258 -1.50 8.09 -3.08
N LYS A 259 -2.55 7.60 -3.71
CA LYS A 259 -2.61 7.32 -5.14
C LYS A 259 -3.99 7.69 -5.68
N GLY A 260 -4.04 8.46 -6.75
CA GLY A 260 -5.25 8.73 -7.50
C GLY A 260 -5.43 7.71 -8.65
N GLN A 261 -6.63 7.63 -9.18
CA GLN A 261 -6.95 6.74 -10.31
C GLN A 261 -7.90 7.40 -11.30
N VAL A 262 -7.80 7.02 -12.55
CA VAL A 262 -8.80 7.33 -13.57
C VAL A 262 -9.84 6.21 -13.58
N ILE A 263 -11.11 6.59 -13.44
CA ILE A 263 -12.21 5.63 -13.42
C ILE A 263 -12.72 5.40 -14.85
N ASP A 264 -12.75 4.14 -15.26
CA ASP A 264 -13.51 3.72 -16.43
C ASP A 264 -14.97 3.45 -16.06
N ALA A 265 -15.86 4.38 -16.43
CA ALA A 265 -17.29 4.25 -16.13
C ALA A 265 -17.93 3.00 -16.78
N LYS A 266 -17.43 2.54 -17.92
CA LYS A 266 -17.90 1.30 -18.55
C LYS A 266 -17.47 0.08 -17.77
N GLY A 267 -16.24 0.11 -17.22
CA GLY A 267 -15.75 -0.93 -16.33
C GLY A 267 -16.61 -1.03 -15.08
N VAL A 268 -16.88 0.09 -14.40
CA VAL A 268 -17.78 0.11 -13.23
C VAL A 268 -19.16 -0.44 -13.57
N SER A 269 -19.79 0.04 -14.66
CA SER A 269 -21.15 -0.37 -15.04
C SER A 269 -21.25 -1.80 -15.53
N GLY A 270 -20.22 -2.30 -16.23
CA GLY A 270 -20.24 -3.63 -16.84
C GLY A 270 -19.65 -4.74 -15.98
N TRP A 271 -18.71 -4.40 -15.11
CA TRP A 271 -17.90 -5.36 -14.37
C TRP A 271 -17.83 -5.10 -12.86
N GLY A 272 -18.40 -4.00 -12.38
CA GLY A 272 -18.30 -3.58 -10.98
C GLY A 272 -16.89 -3.09 -10.59
N TYR A 273 -16.05 -2.78 -11.58
CA TYR A 273 -14.69 -2.32 -11.38
C TYR A 273 -14.26 -1.33 -12.45
N GLY A 274 -13.81 -0.14 -12.03
CA GLY A 274 -13.51 1.00 -12.92
C GLY A 274 -12.08 1.10 -13.39
N GLY A 275 -11.23 0.12 -13.07
CA GLY A 275 -9.85 0.04 -13.55
C GLY A 275 -9.64 -1.25 -14.32
N GLN A 276 -8.47 -1.41 -14.91
CA GLN A 276 -7.95 -2.65 -15.47
C GLN A 276 -8.99 -3.58 -16.12
N THR A 277 -9.94 -3.01 -16.86
CA THR A 277 -10.86 -3.84 -17.64
C THR A 277 -10.07 -4.49 -18.76
N VAL A 278 -9.92 -5.81 -18.67
CA VAL A 278 -9.37 -6.61 -19.75
C VAL A 278 -10.33 -6.47 -20.94
N GLU A 279 -9.88 -5.83 -22.01
CA GLU A 279 -10.59 -5.97 -23.27
C GLU A 279 -10.57 -7.45 -23.65
N ARG A 280 -11.75 -8.07 -23.71
CA ARG A 280 -11.90 -9.49 -24.05
C ARG A 280 -11.25 -9.89 -25.39
N GLY A 281 -10.84 -8.94 -26.22
CA GLY A 281 -10.09 -9.19 -27.44
C GLY A 281 -8.71 -9.85 -27.25
N ASP A 282 -8.15 -9.76 -26.05
CA ASP A 282 -6.88 -10.42 -25.72
C ASP A 282 -7.07 -11.87 -25.21
N TRP A 283 -8.33 -12.35 -25.17
CA TRP A 283 -8.70 -13.70 -24.80
C TRP A 283 -8.97 -14.54 -26.05
N LYS A 284 -8.21 -15.58 -26.25
CA LYS A 284 -8.51 -16.59 -27.27
C LYS A 284 -9.34 -17.71 -26.65
N ASP A 285 -10.53 -17.94 -27.22
CA ASP A 285 -11.42 -19.04 -26.83
C ASP A 285 -11.85 -19.04 -25.36
N GLY A 286 -12.06 -17.86 -24.75
CA GLY A 286 -12.48 -17.75 -23.36
C GLY A 286 -11.39 -18.06 -22.34
N LYS A 287 -10.13 -18.14 -22.78
CA LYS A 287 -8.95 -18.34 -21.92
C LYS A 287 -7.95 -17.22 -22.14
N PRO A 288 -7.19 -16.84 -21.08
CA PRO A 288 -6.06 -15.94 -21.24
C PRO A 288 -5.13 -16.45 -22.33
N SER A 289 -4.59 -15.55 -23.14
CA SER A 289 -3.57 -15.95 -24.13
C SER A 289 -2.43 -16.65 -23.39
N PRO A 290 -2.01 -17.85 -23.82
CA PRO A 290 -0.86 -18.52 -23.22
C PRO A 290 0.47 -17.83 -23.54
N ASN A 291 0.45 -16.78 -24.40
CA ASN A 291 1.63 -16.04 -24.74
C ASN A 291 1.91 -14.96 -23.65
N PRO A 292 3.02 -15.07 -22.88
CA PRO A 292 3.38 -14.09 -21.88
C PRO A 292 3.46 -12.65 -22.40
N ALA A 293 3.84 -12.48 -23.69
CA ALA A 293 3.90 -11.17 -24.32
C ALA A 293 2.52 -10.54 -24.49
N ASP A 294 1.47 -11.33 -24.73
CA ASP A 294 0.10 -10.83 -24.83
C ASP A 294 -0.43 -10.46 -23.44
N GLN A 295 -0.08 -11.22 -22.41
CA GLN A 295 -0.43 -10.90 -21.01
C GLN A 295 0.28 -9.62 -20.54
N VAL A 296 1.56 -9.46 -20.84
CA VAL A 296 2.32 -8.23 -20.56
C VAL A 296 1.78 -7.04 -21.36
N ASN A 297 1.32 -7.24 -22.59
CA ASN A 297 0.72 -6.17 -23.39
C ASN A 297 -0.69 -5.81 -22.90
N ALA A 298 -1.48 -6.77 -22.47
CA ALA A 298 -2.77 -6.52 -21.80
C ALA A 298 -2.53 -5.72 -20.52
N TRP A 299 -1.60 -6.13 -19.68
CA TRP A 299 -1.20 -5.42 -18.47
C TRP A 299 -0.66 -4.00 -18.77
N LYS A 300 0.19 -3.82 -19.78
CA LYS A 300 0.67 -2.49 -20.22
C LYS A 300 -0.45 -1.57 -20.69
N LYS A 301 -1.47 -2.10 -21.32
CA LYS A 301 -2.68 -1.32 -21.68
C LYS A 301 -3.49 -0.94 -20.44
N GLN A 302 -3.52 -1.80 -19.44
CA GLN A 302 -4.24 -1.61 -18.18
C GLN A 302 -3.57 -0.58 -17.27
N THR A 303 -2.24 -0.65 -17.12
CA THR A 303 -1.47 0.30 -16.29
C THR A 303 -1.39 1.71 -16.85
N VAL A 304 -1.66 1.90 -18.13
CA VAL A 304 -1.78 3.26 -18.73
C VAL A 304 -2.91 4.06 -18.08
N LEU A 305 -3.91 3.39 -17.55
CA LEU A 305 -5.02 4.05 -16.84
C LEU A 305 -4.67 4.40 -15.40
N CYS A 306 -3.62 3.80 -14.87
CA CYS A 306 -3.38 3.87 -13.43
C CYS A 306 -2.75 5.15 -12.97
N THR A 307 -2.11 5.97 -13.77
CA THR A 307 -1.30 6.90 -13.03
C THR A 307 -1.17 8.30 -13.55
N HIS A 308 -1.04 8.59 -14.79
CA HIS A 308 -0.64 9.97 -15.08
C HIS A 308 -0.74 10.35 -16.55
N GLU A 309 -1.24 9.46 -17.34
CA GLU A 309 -1.58 9.78 -18.73
C GLU A 309 -3.08 10.02 -18.85
N LEU A 310 -3.57 11.05 -18.18
CA LEU A 310 -4.85 11.62 -18.55
C LEU A 310 -4.71 12.15 -19.98
N PRO A 311 -5.55 11.70 -20.95
CA PRO A 311 -5.53 12.27 -22.28
C PRO A 311 -5.67 13.79 -22.21
N GLY A 312 -4.72 14.52 -22.73
CA GLY A 312 -4.75 15.98 -22.79
C GLY A 312 -4.20 16.74 -21.58
N THR A 313 -3.74 16.06 -20.52
CA THR A 313 -3.00 16.73 -19.44
C THR A 313 -1.52 16.79 -19.78
N ALA A 314 -0.86 17.87 -19.39
CA ALA A 314 0.58 17.97 -19.48
C ALA A 314 1.21 16.80 -18.72
N ARG A 315 1.93 15.94 -19.41
CA ARG A 315 2.56 14.71 -18.92
C ARG A 315 3.48 14.89 -17.71
N HIS A 316 3.56 16.09 -17.17
CA HIS A 316 4.51 16.52 -16.17
C HIS A 316 3.90 17.43 -15.10
N ASP A 317 2.57 17.52 -15.02
CA ASP A 317 1.93 18.20 -13.90
C ASP A 317 1.76 17.23 -12.74
N PRO A 318 2.62 17.31 -11.70
CA PRO A 318 2.53 16.42 -10.54
C PRO A 318 1.22 16.61 -9.79
N LEU A 319 0.58 17.78 -9.93
CA LEU A 319 -0.71 18.05 -9.30
C LEU A 319 -1.86 17.42 -10.08
N ALA A 320 -1.76 17.29 -11.40
CA ALA A 320 -2.81 16.68 -12.22
C ALA A 320 -3.07 15.21 -11.83
N TYR A 321 -2.05 14.53 -11.35
CA TYR A 321 -2.13 13.16 -10.88
C TYR A 321 -2.90 13.03 -9.56
N LEU A 322 -2.54 13.83 -8.55
CA LEU A 322 -3.23 13.86 -7.27
C LEU A 322 -4.53 14.67 -7.30
N GLN A 323 -4.65 15.60 -8.22
CA GLN A 323 -5.87 16.34 -8.51
C GLN A 323 -6.84 15.56 -9.40
N ASN A 324 -6.53 14.33 -9.75
CA ASN A 324 -7.50 13.47 -10.38
C ASN A 324 -8.77 13.48 -9.52
N ARG A 325 -9.86 14.01 -10.10
CA ARG A 325 -11.15 14.28 -9.40
C ARG A 325 -11.85 13.03 -8.87
N SER A 326 -11.26 11.87 -9.06
CA SER A 326 -11.75 10.61 -8.52
C SER A 326 -11.59 10.50 -7.00
N VAL A 327 -10.65 11.24 -6.40
CA VAL A 327 -10.46 11.31 -4.94
C VAL A 327 -10.59 12.76 -4.49
N ASP A 328 -11.55 13.04 -3.63
CA ASP A 328 -11.55 14.28 -2.85
C ASP A 328 -10.57 14.12 -1.69
N TRP A 329 -9.33 14.53 -1.91
CA TRP A 329 -8.25 14.35 -0.95
C TRP A 329 -8.50 15.07 0.37
N LEU A 330 -9.16 16.23 0.35
CA LEU A 330 -9.47 16.95 1.58
C LEU A 330 -10.54 16.22 2.38
N ASP A 331 -11.63 15.79 1.74
CA ASP A 331 -12.65 14.99 2.41
C ASP A 331 -12.12 13.64 2.88
N HIS A 332 -11.25 12.98 2.09
CA HIS A 332 -10.58 11.75 2.49
C HIS A 332 -9.80 11.93 3.81
N GLN A 333 -8.97 12.96 3.92
CA GLN A 333 -8.17 13.22 5.10
C GLN A 333 -9.02 13.68 6.30
N LEU A 334 -10.09 14.44 6.06
CA LEU A 334 -11.06 14.79 7.10
C LEU A 334 -11.81 13.56 7.59
N ALA A 335 -12.33 12.74 6.68
CA ALA A 335 -13.04 11.51 7.03
C ALA A 335 -12.16 10.55 7.86
N ALA A 336 -10.88 10.42 7.49
CA ALA A 336 -9.94 9.60 8.26
C ALA A 336 -9.80 10.10 9.72
N ARG A 337 -9.71 11.43 9.92
CA ARG A 337 -9.58 12.03 11.26
C ARG A 337 -10.87 11.99 12.08
N GLU A 338 -12.02 12.10 11.43
CA GLU A 338 -13.34 12.15 12.06
C GLU A 338 -13.87 10.75 12.42
N LEU A 339 -13.52 9.75 11.62
CA LEU A 339 -14.20 8.46 11.63
C LEU A 339 -13.31 7.30 12.08
N LEU A 340 -11.98 7.43 11.97
CA LEU A 340 -11.05 6.38 12.35
C LEU A 340 -10.31 6.71 13.65
N LYS A 341 -9.95 5.68 14.39
CA LYS A 341 -9.07 5.77 15.56
C LYS A 341 -7.60 5.72 15.12
N LEU A 342 -7.09 6.85 14.63
CA LEU A 342 -5.72 6.96 14.14
C LEU A 342 -4.76 7.48 15.22
N ASP A 343 -3.59 6.88 15.30
CA ASP A 343 -2.41 7.50 15.93
C ASP A 343 -1.76 8.42 14.88
N VAL A 344 -2.30 9.65 14.76
CA VAL A 344 -1.93 10.60 13.71
C VAL A 344 -0.41 10.82 13.65
N ALA A 345 0.26 10.92 14.80
CA ALA A 345 1.69 11.18 14.87
C ALA A 345 2.56 10.02 14.32
N ASN A 346 2.02 8.81 14.33
CA ASN A 346 2.68 7.60 13.84
C ASN A 346 2.00 7.03 12.57
N THR A 347 1.03 7.76 12.00
CA THR A 347 0.42 7.38 10.73
C THR A 347 1.20 7.98 9.56
N HIS A 348 1.43 7.17 8.54
CA HIS A 348 2.16 7.56 7.34
C HIS A 348 1.22 7.70 6.15
N LEU A 349 1.43 8.76 5.39
CA LEU A 349 0.85 8.99 4.06
C LEU A 349 1.92 8.66 3.04
N VAL A 350 1.85 7.49 2.44
CA VAL A 350 2.88 7.00 1.52
C VAL A 350 2.46 7.30 0.09
N VAL A 351 3.14 8.24 -0.54
CA VAL A 351 2.93 8.53 -1.96
C VAL A 351 3.37 7.32 -2.78
N GLU A 352 2.42 6.78 -3.51
CA GLU A 352 2.64 5.63 -4.40
C GLU A 352 2.48 6.07 -5.85
N HIS A 353 3.48 5.75 -6.64
CA HIS A 353 3.46 5.89 -8.09
C HIS A 353 3.86 4.56 -8.71
N GLU A 354 3.00 4.04 -9.55
CA GLU A 354 3.29 2.86 -10.34
C GLU A 354 3.54 3.30 -11.78
N TYR A 355 4.71 2.94 -12.29
CA TYR A 355 5.06 3.19 -13.67
C TYR A 355 5.27 1.88 -14.40
N PRO A 356 4.69 1.71 -15.60
CA PRO A 356 5.03 0.56 -16.43
C PRO A 356 6.55 0.48 -16.65
N PRO A 357 7.15 -0.70 -16.53
CA PRO A 357 8.61 -0.89 -16.60
C PRO A 357 9.31 -0.22 -17.79
N ALA A 358 8.58 0.02 -18.88
CA ALA A 358 9.12 0.59 -20.10
C ALA A 358 9.10 2.12 -20.17
N ARG A 359 8.49 2.83 -19.19
CA ARG A 359 8.13 4.24 -19.44
C ARG A 359 8.90 5.28 -18.68
N ILE A 360 9.32 5.06 -17.44
CA ILE A 360 10.10 6.08 -16.70
C ILE A 360 11.16 5.39 -15.82
N GLN A 361 12.32 5.19 -16.35
CA GLN A 361 13.53 4.89 -15.57
C GLN A 361 14.40 6.15 -15.39
N ASP A 362 13.85 7.30 -15.77
CA ASP A 362 14.59 8.56 -15.74
C ASP A 362 14.30 9.30 -14.43
N LYS A 363 15.23 9.18 -13.48
CA LYS A 363 15.20 9.87 -12.19
C LYS A 363 14.91 11.37 -12.33
N ALA A 364 15.48 12.01 -13.36
CA ALA A 364 15.32 13.44 -13.55
C ALA A 364 13.89 13.82 -13.95
N LYS A 365 13.19 12.95 -14.68
CA LYS A 365 11.79 13.17 -15.04
C LYS A 365 10.83 12.87 -13.89
N LEU A 366 11.15 11.85 -13.08
CA LEU A 366 10.28 11.45 -11.97
C LEU A 366 10.39 12.39 -10.76
N LYS A 367 11.59 12.93 -10.51
CA LYS A 367 11.85 13.79 -9.34
C LYS A 367 10.82 14.91 -9.18
N PRO A 368 10.54 15.77 -10.17
CA PRO A 368 9.57 16.86 -10.01
C PRO A 368 8.13 16.35 -9.79
N ILE A 369 7.77 15.20 -10.34
CA ILE A 369 6.46 14.59 -10.15
C ILE A 369 6.30 14.15 -8.70
N LEU A 370 7.25 13.42 -8.16
CA LEU A 370 7.22 12.96 -6.76
C LEU A 370 7.30 14.13 -5.77
N GLN A 371 8.15 15.13 -6.03
CA GLN A 371 8.22 16.35 -5.21
C GLN A 371 6.88 17.07 -5.15
N GLY A 372 6.22 17.22 -6.30
CA GLY A 372 4.90 17.84 -6.37
C GLY A 372 3.84 17.02 -5.62
N SER A 373 3.88 15.70 -5.73
CA SER A 373 2.97 14.79 -5.02
C SER A 373 3.15 14.86 -3.51
N ILE A 374 4.38 14.87 -3.02
CA ILE A 374 4.70 14.99 -1.59
C ILE A 374 4.26 16.36 -1.06
N ALA A 375 4.58 17.43 -1.78
CA ALA A 375 4.19 18.80 -1.39
C ALA A 375 2.66 18.98 -1.37
N PHE A 376 1.96 18.41 -2.33
CA PHE A 376 0.49 18.40 -2.36
C PHE A 376 -0.08 17.62 -1.18
N THR A 377 0.40 16.42 -0.91
CA THR A 377 -0.05 15.57 0.20
C THR A 377 0.11 16.30 1.54
N ARG A 378 1.26 16.97 1.79
CA ARG A 378 1.46 17.78 3.00
C ARG A 378 0.43 18.90 3.12
N LYS A 379 0.18 19.64 2.05
CA LYS A 379 -0.79 20.76 2.07
C LYS A 379 -2.22 20.27 2.37
N ILE A 380 -2.60 19.13 1.82
CA ILE A 380 -3.91 18.55 2.10
C ILE A 380 -4.00 18.07 3.55
N ASP A 381 -2.96 17.41 4.05
CA ASP A 381 -2.91 16.97 5.45
C ASP A 381 -2.96 18.16 6.42
N GLU A 382 -2.19 19.23 6.16
CA GLU A 382 -2.22 20.48 6.94
C GLU A 382 -3.61 21.10 6.95
N ALA A 383 -4.26 21.20 5.78
CA ALA A 383 -5.60 21.78 5.67
C ALA A 383 -6.62 20.94 6.46
N ALA A 384 -6.60 19.61 6.30
CA ALA A 384 -7.50 18.71 7.01
C ALA A 384 -7.26 18.75 8.53
N ALA A 385 -6.00 18.78 8.97
CA ALA A 385 -5.65 18.87 10.38
C ALA A 385 -6.16 20.16 11.03
N CYS A 386 -5.97 21.30 10.35
CA CYS A 386 -6.46 22.59 10.83
C CYS A 386 -8.00 22.63 10.88
N MET A 387 -8.67 22.11 9.85
CA MET A 387 -10.14 22.05 9.81
C MET A 387 -10.68 21.15 10.93
N TYR A 388 -10.08 19.99 11.13
CA TYR A 388 -10.48 19.06 12.19
C TYR A 388 -10.28 19.66 13.58
N ALA A 389 -9.13 20.31 13.84
CA ALA A 389 -8.86 20.99 15.09
C ALA A 389 -9.88 22.11 15.37
N LEU A 390 -10.26 22.88 14.34
CA LEU A 390 -11.31 23.90 14.45
C LEU A 390 -12.68 23.28 14.76
N GLN A 391 -13.06 22.19 14.10
CA GLN A 391 -14.29 21.48 14.39
C GLN A 391 -14.33 21.03 15.86
N GLN A 392 -13.25 20.42 16.35
CA GLN A 392 -13.17 19.97 17.74
C GLN A 392 -13.29 21.14 18.73
N GLN A 393 -12.69 22.29 18.43
CA GLN A 393 -12.81 23.50 19.25
C GLN A 393 -14.27 23.99 19.30
N VAL A 394 -14.93 24.08 18.14
CA VAL A 394 -16.35 24.51 18.06
C VAL A 394 -17.27 23.59 18.85
N LEU A 395 -17.08 22.28 18.73
CA LEU A 395 -17.86 21.29 19.50
C LEU A 395 -17.63 21.46 21.01
N ALA A 396 -16.38 21.61 21.42
CA ALA A 396 -16.03 21.83 22.82
C ALA A 396 -16.65 23.10 23.40
N ASP A 397 -16.63 24.20 22.63
CA ASP A 397 -17.22 25.48 23.03
C ASP A 397 -18.75 25.39 23.17
N GLN A 398 -19.39 24.46 22.49
CA GLN A 398 -20.83 24.15 22.61
C GLN A 398 -21.14 23.10 23.69
N GLY A 399 -20.13 22.61 24.41
CA GLY A 399 -20.31 21.56 25.42
C GLY A 399 -20.62 20.18 24.84
N ILE A 400 -20.36 19.98 23.53
CA ILE A 400 -20.55 18.69 22.88
C ILE A 400 -19.28 17.85 23.14
N PRO A 401 -19.43 16.58 23.54
CA PRO A 401 -18.26 15.70 23.73
C PRO A 401 -17.44 15.60 22.46
N VAL A 402 -16.14 15.86 22.57
CA VAL A 402 -15.19 15.74 21.47
C VAL A 402 -14.36 14.47 21.64
N GLN A 403 -13.99 13.84 20.55
CA GLN A 403 -13.05 12.73 20.61
C GLN A 403 -11.68 13.26 21.02
N GLY A 404 -11.13 12.72 22.10
CA GLY A 404 -9.85 13.17 22.63
C GLY A 404 -8.73 12.92 21.61
N VAL A 405 -8.02 13.98 21.28
CA VAL A 405 -6.80 13.91 20.48
C VAL A 405 -5.65 13.58 21.42
N GLY A 406 -5.45 12.31 21.76
CA GLY A 406 -4.35 11.88 22.63
C GLY A 406 -4.42 10.40 22.98
N ARG A 407 -3.26 9.79 23.19
CA ARG A 407 -3.08 8.38 23.58
C ARG A 407 -3.91 7.93 24.80
N GLU A 408 -4.36 8.85 25.64
CA GLU A 408 -5.14 8.53 26.85
C GLU A 408 -6.59 8.16 26.55
N ALA A 409 -7.15 8.58 25.41
CA ALA A 409 -8.51 8.25 25.00
C ALA A 409 -8.67 6.79 24.53
N TYR A 410 -7.58 6.06 24.29
CA TYR A 410 -7.59 4.68 23.76
C TYR A 410 -7.40 3.60 24.85
N ARG A 411 -7.39 3.97 26.14
CA ARG A 411 -7.19 3.03 27.26
C ARG A 411 -8.43 2.82 28.14
N SER A 412 -9.58 3.33 27.73
CA SER A 412 -10.84 3.08 28.47
C SER A 412 -11.75 2.12 27.71
#